data_7e69d1a5906232faad9b26cbb2ef588f
#
_entry.id   7e69d1a5906232faad9b26cbb2ef588f
#
_cell.length_a   1.000
_cell.length_b   1.000
_cell.length_c   1.000
_cell.angle_alpha   90.00
_cell.angle_beta   90.00
_cell.angle_gamma   90.00
#
_symmetry.space_group_name_H-M   'P 1'
#
loop_
_entity.id
_entity.type
_entity.pdbx_description
1 polymer ?
#
loop_
_entity_poly.entity_id
_entity_poly.type
_entity_poly.pdbx_seq_one_letter_code
_entity_poly.pdbx_strand_id
1 'polypeptide(L)'
;MNVETKLRLTEIMKDILEHVDFEDMYCDDYDSEGHCQEIISSPLVHEIACGASKTVLFLDGEDDYVIKIPFYGYGSRDEDEDYVAWFSGANLGGIESEWDYCELESRVYDLALESEVEEFFASTEFLCCINDIPVYVSEKMDHTRNYNDYSNETEEEETWRRAVDFVKEHKGASFSTTQIEALIRGYGEEKVERLIDFISNLGISDFHSGNWGYDKDSRIRLLDYSGYSS
;
A
#
# COMPACT_ATOMS: atom_id res chain seq x y z
N MET A 1 6.50 -14.33 -3.31
CA MET A 1 6.62 -15.16 -2.05
C MET A 1 6.78 -16.65 -2.38
N ASN A 2 7.46 -17.49 -1.54
CA ASN A 2 7.55 -18.94 -1.75
C ASN A 2 6.33 -19.70 -1.18
N VAL A 3 6.13 -20.96 -1.65
CA VAL A 3 4.96 -21.77 -1.31
C VAL A 3 4.87 -22.10 0.19
N GLU A 4 6.00 -22.36 0.84
CA GLU A 4 6.06 -22.70 2.27
C GLU A 4 5.60 -21.52 3.15
N THR A 5 6.11 -20.33 2.86
CA THR A 5 5.70 -19.09 3.52
C THR A 5 4.20 -18.82 3.29
N LYS A 6 3.71 -19.01 2.06
CA LYS A 6 2.30 -18.84 1.73
C LYS A 6 1.42 -19.77 2.55
N LEU A 7 1.76 -21.05 2.65
CA LEU A 7 1.01 -22.00 3.45
C LEU A 7 1.02 -21.65 4.94
N ARG A 8 2.18 -21.31 5.49
CA ARG A 8 2.33 -20.91 6.89
C ARG A 8 1.48 -19.69 7.23
N LEU A 9 1.57 -18.64 6.43
CA LEU A 9 0.76 -17.42 6.65
C LEU A 9 -0.73 -17.70 6.50
N THR A 10 -1.13 -18.56 5.56
CA THR A 10 -2.54 -18.96 5.40
C THR A 10 -3.07 -19.67 6.66
N GLU A 11 -2.31 -20.57 7.27
CA GLU A 11 -2.74 -21.24 8.50
C GLU A 11 -2.82 -20.26 9.68
N ILE A 12 -1.86 -19.36 9.82
CA ILE A 12 -1.92 -18.30 10.85
C ILE A 12 -3.18 -17.44 10.66
N MET A 13 -3.49 -17.06 9.44
CA MET A 13 -4.67 -16.23 9.18
C MET A 13 -5.99 -16.98 9.41
N LYS A 14 -6.04 -18.29 9.18
CA LYS A 14 -7.21 -19.10 9.56
C LYS A 14 -7.44 -19.07 11.07
N ASP A 15 -6.38 -19.22 11.87
CA ASP A 15 -6.49 -19.16 13.34
C ASP A 15 -6.94 -17.77 13.82
N ILE A 16 -6.45 -16.69 13.17
CA ILE A 16 -6.80 -15.30 13.53
C ILE A 16 -8.26 -14.99 13.18
N LEU A 17 -8.72 -15.41 12.00
CA LEU A 17 -10.03 -15.05 11.45
C LEU A 17 -11.09 -16.15 11.65
N GLU A 18 -10.82 -17.19 12.46
CA GLU A 18 -11.74 -18.32 12.66
C GLU A 18 -13.15 -17.89 13.09
N HIS A 19 -13.24 -16.82 13.85
CA HIS A 19 -14.49 -16.32 14.45
C HIS A 19 -14.92 -14.96 13.89
N VAL A 20 -14.28 -14.48 12.83
CA VAL A 20 -14.57 -13.19 12.21
C VAL A 20 -15.34 -13.43 10.93
N ASP A 21 -16.53 -12.88 10.82
CA ASP A 21 -17.32 -12.87 9.59
C ASP A 21 -17.05 -11.60 8.77
N PHE A 22 -17.35 -11.63 7.48
CA PHE A 22 -17.16 -10.48 6.59
C PHE A 22 -17.90 -9.23 7.10
N GLU A 23 -19.12 -9.39 7.60
CA GLU A 23 -19.92 -8.29 8.13
C GLU A 23 -19.32 -7.66 9.39
N ASP A 24 -18.54 -8.43 10.17
CA ASP A 24 -17.85 -7.94 11.35
C ASP A 24 -16.76 -6.91 11.01
N MET A 25 -16.21 -6.96 9.79
CA MET A 25 -15.20 -5.99 9.31
C MET A 25 -15.82 -4.64 8.95
N TYR A 26 -17.12 -4.48 9.12
CA TYR A 26 -17.84 -3.27 8.81
C TYR A 26 -17.81 -2.29 9.99
N CYS A 27 -17.39 -1.06 9.75
CA CYS A 27 -17.39 -0.01 10.78
C CYS A 27 -18.00 1.29 10.25
N ASP A 28 -19.06 1.76 10.89
CA ASP A 28 -19.70 3.04 10.59
C ASP A 28 -19.01 4.24 11.28
N ASP A 29 -17.98 3.97 12.10
CA ASP A 29 -17.38 4.94 13.01
C ASP A 29 -15.96 5.36 12.59
N TYR A 30 -15.56 6.54 13.09
CA TYR A 30 -14.20 7.10 12.90
C TYR A 30 -13.09 6.28 13.59
N ASP A 31 -13.44 5.38 14.51
CA ASP A 31 -12.48 4.53 15.25
C ASP A 31 -12.30 3.16 14.59
N SER A 32 -11.88 3.17 13.33
CA SER A 32 -11.61 1.94 12.60
C SER A 32 -10.51 1.08 13.22
N GLU A 33 -9.51 1.70 13.85
CA GLU A 33 -8.43 0.97 14.52
C GLU A 33 -8.93 0.24 15.76
N GLY A 34 -9.70 0.92 16.63
CA GLY A 34 -10.31 0.32 17.82
C GLY A 34 -11.27 -0.82 17.45
N HIS A 35 -12.08 -0.61 16.40
CA HIS A 35 -12.97 -1.63 15.87
C HIS A 35 -12.21 -2.86 15.38
N CYS A 36 -11.16 -2.68 14.57
CA CYS A 36 -10.33 -3.80 14.11
C CYS A 36 -9.63 -4.53 15.24
N GLN A 37 -9.15 -3.81 16.27
CA GLN A 37 -8.54 -4.41 17.45
C GLN A 37 -9.53 -5.26 18.26
N GLU A 38 -10.80 -4.85 18.31
CA GLU A 38 -11.86 -5.58 18.99
C GLU A 38 -12.22 -6.88 18.26
N ILE A 39 -12.32 -6.82 16.94
CA ILE A 39 -12.71 -7.96 16.10
C ILE A 39 -11.54 -8.92 15.90
N ILE A 40 -10.35 -8.40 15.57
CA ILE A 40 -9.14 -9.19 15.29
C ILE A 40 -8.30 -9.30 16.57
N SER A 41 -8.89 -9.80 17.66
CA SER A 41 -8.18 -10.03 18.91
C SER A 41 -7.45 -11.37 18.88
N SER A 42 -6.16 -11.37 18.62
CA SER A 42 -5.34 -12.59 18.60
C SER A 42 -3.95 -12.36 19.20
N PRO A 43 -3.41 -13.30 20.00
CA PRO A 43 -2.05 -13.22 20.49
C PRO A 43 -0.98 -13.37 19.40
N LEU A 44 -1.38 -13.72 18.18
CA LEU A 44 -0.50 -13.81 17.00
C LEU A 44 -0.34 -12.47 16.29
N VAL A 45 -1.10 -11.45 16.69
CA VAL A 45 -1.02 -10.08 16.14
C VAL A 45 -0.46 -9.17 17.22
N HIS A 46 0.68 -8.55 16.98
CA HIS A 46 1.28 -7.64 17.96
C HIS A 46 0.94 -6.18 17.69
N GLU A 47 0.56 -5.84 16.47
CA GLU A 47 0.19 -4.48 16.08
C GLU A 47 -0.84 -4.53 14.95
N ILE A 48 -1.80 -3.61 15.00
CA ILE A 48 -2.78 -3.36 13.95
C ILE A 48 -2.69 -1.90 13.56
N ALA A 49 -2.56 -1.63 12.27
CA ALA A 49 -2.66 -0.28 11.71
C ALA A 49 -3.86 -0.25 10.74
N CYS A 50 -4.72 0.74 10.91
CA CYS A 50 -5.89 0.92 10.05
C CYS A 50 -5.78 2.21 9.25
N GLY A 51 -6.06 2.12 7.96
CA GLY A 51 -6.30 3.25 7.06
C GLY A 51 -7.78 3.39 6.73
N ALA A 52 -8.10 4.25 5.78
CA ALA A 52 -9.47 4.43 5.30
C ALA A 52 -10.01 3.22 4.51
N SER A 53 -9.13 2.39 3.96
CA SER A 53 -9.50 1.34 3.00
C SER A 53 -9.04 -0.07 3.39
N LYS A 54 -8.16 -0.19 4.36
CA LYS A 54 -7.56 -1.46 4.74
C LYS A 54 -7.03 -1.46 6.16
N THR A 55 -6.95 -2.67 6.70
CA THR A 55 -6.28 -2.98 7.95
C THR A 55 -4.97 -3.70 7.64
N VAL A 56 -3.91 -3.32 8.31
CA VAL A 56 -2.59 -3.96 8.21
C VAL A 56 -2.27 -4.65 9.54
N LEU A 57 -2.06 -5.96 9.50
CA LEU A 57 -1.70 -6.76 10.65
C LEU A 57 -0.21 -7.06 10.65
N PHE A 58 0.45 -6.77 11.77
CA PHE A 58 1.82 -7.15 12.05
C PHE A 58 1.79 -8.41 12.91
N LEU A 59 2.24 -9.53 12.34
CA LEU A 59 2.20 -10.82 13.00
C LEU A 59 3.42 -11.02 13.92
N ASP A 60 3.19 -11.65 15.07
CA ASP A 60 4.26 -11.96 16.02
C ASP A 60 5.25 -12.97 15.42
N GLY A 61 6.55 -12.63 15.42
CA GLY A 61 7.60 -13.45 14.83
C GLY A 61 7.67 -13.43 13.29
N GLU A 62 6.93 -12.53 12.62
CA GLU A 62 7.04 -12.31 11.18
C GLU A 62 7.78 -10.99 10.87
N ASP A 63 8.97 -11.10 10.30
CA ASP A 63 9.83 -9.93 10.03
C ASP A 63 9.84 -9.49 8.57
N ASP A 64 9.36 -10.34 7.66
CA ASP A 64 9.46 -10.11 6.22
C ASP A 64 8.16 -9.61 5.59
N TYR A 65 7.03 -9.91 6.22
CA TYR A 65 5.71 -9.67 5.63
C TYR A 65 4.74 -9.03 6.62
N VAL A 66 3.77 -8.30 6.08
CA VAL A 66 2.56 -7.85 6.76
C VAL A 66 1.33 -8.41 6.05
N ILE A 67 0.23 -8.52 6.77
CA ILE A 67 -1.05 -8.92 6.21
C ILE A 67 -1.89 -7.69 5.97
N LYS A 68 -2.53 -7.62 4.82
CA LYS A 68 -3.51 -6.57 4.47
C LYS A 68 -4.88 -7.21 4.32
N ILE A 69 -5.87 -6.61 4.94
CA ILE A 69 -7.28 -7.00 4.85
C ILE A 69 -8.06 -5.76 4.42
N PRO A 70 -8.88 -5.82 3.36
CA PRO A 70 -9.74 -4.71 3.01
C PRO A 70 -10.69 -4.38 4.17
N PHE A 71 -10.88 -3.10 4.39
CA PHE A 71 -11.73 -2.61 5.45
C PHE A 71 -12.89 -1.81 4.86
N TYR A 72 -14.10 -2.14 5.23
CA TYR A 72 -15.34 -1.61 4.64
C TYR A 72 -15.99 -0.54 5.53
N GLY A 73 -15.22 0.45 5.97
CA GLY A 73 -15.71 1.36 6.99
C GLY A 73 -15.84 2.83 6.61
N TYR A 74 -15.41 3.23 5.46
CA TYR A 74 -15.44 4.63 5.07
C TYR A 74 -16.33 4.87 3.86
N GLY A 75 -17.63 5.02 4.11
CA GLY A 75 -18.60 5.48 3.14
C GLY A 75 -19.90 5.75 3.87
N SER A 76 -20.43 6.97 3.81
CA SER A 76 -21.78 7.23 4.28
C SER A 76 -22.73 6.31 3.51
N ARG A 77 -23.41 5.41 4.22
CA ARG A 77 -24.59 4.75 3.70
C ARG A 77 -25.63 5.83 3.49
N ASP A 78 -25.89 6.21 2.27
CA ASP A 78 -27.17 6.84 1.96
C ASP A 78 -28.22 5.75 2.08
N GLU A 79 -29.28 5.98 2.86
CA GLU A 79 -30.27 4.97 3.26
C GLU A 79 -31.02 4.32 2.07
N ASP A 80 -30.82 4.81 0.85
CA ASP A 80 -31.54 4.40 -0.36
C ASP A 80 -30.66 4.01 -1.54
N GLU A 81 -29.31 4.05 -1.46
CA GLU A 81 -28.43 3.67 -2.57
C GLU A 81 -27.29 2.78 -2.11
N ASP A 82 -27.05 1.74 -2.89
CA ASP A 82 -25.85 0.91 -2.81
C ASP A 82 -24.60 1.78 -2.68
N TYR A 83 -23.69 1.39 -1.81
CA TYR A 83 -22.42 2.03 -1.51
C TYR A 83 -21.79 2.74 -2.71
N VAL A 84 -21.74 4.03 -2.68
CA VAL A 84 -20.95 4.81 -3.62
C VAL A 84 -19.50 4.79 -3.09
N ALA A 85 -18.71 3.91 -3.64
CA ALA A 85 -17.27 3.95 -3.43
C ALA A 85 -16.75 5.36 -3.83
N TRP A 86 -16.10 6.04 -2.91
CA TRP A 86 -15.46 7.35 -3.13
C TRP A 86 -14.21 7.24 -4.00
N PHE A 87 -14.18 6.26 -4.90
CA PHE A 87 -13.01 5.90 -5.66
C PHE A 87 -13.28 5.99 -7.14
N SER A 88 -12.81 7.06 -7.71
CA SER A 88 -12.29 6.93 -9.05
C SER A 88 -10.95 6.18 -8.92
N GLY A 89 -11.02 4.89 -8.72
CA GLY A 89 -9.84 4.05 -8.65
C GLY A 89 -8.97 4.21 -9.88
N ALA A 90 -7.70 3.84 -9.79
CA ALA A 90 -6.82 3.75 -10.93
C ALA A 90 -7.58 3.07 -12.07
N ASN A 91 -7.54 3.65 -13.27
CA ASN A 91 -8.22 3.08 -14.44
C ASN A 91 -7.44 1.84 -14.89
N LEU A 92 -7.62 0.76 -14.16
CA LEU A 92 -6.94 -0.52 -14.36
C LEU A 92 -7.56 -1.36 -15.48
N GLY A 93 -8.10 -0.68 -16.52
CA GLY A 93 -8.57 -1.39 -17.71
C GLY A 93 -9.87 -2.19 -17.50
N GLY A 94 -10.76 -1.71 -16.64
CA GLY A 94 -12.07 -2.33 -16.40
C GLY A 94 -12.11 -3.23 -15.17
N ILE A 95 -11.16 -3.13 -14.28
CA ILE A 95 -11.22 -3.74 -12.95
C ILE A 95 -11.95 -2.75 -12.04
N GLU A 96 -13.24 -2.90 -11.98
CA GLU A 96 -14.08 -2.26 -10.96
C GLU A 96 -14.07 -3.16 -9.74
N SER A 97 -13.06 -3.05 -8.88
CA SER A 97 -13.18 -3.51 -7.51
C SER A 97 -13.77 -2.38 -6.70
N GLU A 98 -15.06 -2.37 -6.53
CA GLU A 98 -15.77 -1.31 -5.78
C GLU A 98 -15.38 -1.32 -4.30
N TRP A 99 -14.75 -2.38 -3.79
CA TRP A 99 -14.65 -2.63 -2.36
C TRP A 99 -13.28 -3.13 -1.88
N ASP A 100 -12.44 -3.66 -2.75
CA ASP A 100 -11.19 -4.31 -2.37
C ASP A 100 -9.95 -3.56 -2.88
N TYR A 101 -9.47 -2.62 -2.06
CA TYR A 101 -8.26 -1.86 -2.35
C TYR A 101 -7.00 -2.69 -2.34
N CYS A 102 -7.00 -3.79 -1.59
CA CYS A 102 -5.87 -4.71 -1.59
C CYS A 102 -5.83 -5.50 -2.91
N GLU A 103 -6.99 -5.78 -3.53
CA GLU A 103 -7.05 -6.32 -4.89
C GLU A 103 -6.46 -5.33 -5.89
N LEU A 104 -6.82 -4.05 -5.80
CA LEU A 104 -6.25 -3.01 -6.67
C LEU A 104 -4.73 -2.92 -6.52
N GLU A 105 -4.21 -2.93 -5.30
CA GLU A 105 -2.75 -2.98 -5.08
C GLU A 105 -2.10 -4.21 -5.70
N SER A 106 -2.68 -5.39 -5.49
CA SER A 106 -2.16 -6.63 -6.09
C SER A 106 -2.13 -6.54 -7.61
N ARG A 107 -3.16 -5.96 -8.22
CA ARG A 107 -3.23 -5.74 -9.67
C ARG A 107 -2.24 -4.72 -10.18
N VAL A 108 -2.07 -3.59 -9.46
CA VAL A 108 -1.03 -2.60 -9.79
C VAL A 108 0.35 -3.24 -9.71
N TYR A 109 0.60 -4.09 -8.70
CA TYR A 109 1.87 -4.79 -8.58
C TYR A 109 2.13 -5.76 -9.74
N ASP A 110 1.11 -6.52 -10.18
CA ASP A 110 1.21 -7.38 -11.37
C ASP A 110 1.56 -6.56 -12.64
N LEU A 111 0.92 -5.41 -12.83
CA LEU A 111 1.23 -4.51 -13.94
C LEU A 111 2.63 -3.88 -13.82
N ALA A 112 3.08 -3.62 -12.58
CA ALA A 112 4.42 -3.11 -12.33
C ALA A 112 5.49 -4.15 -12.71
N LEU A 113 5.24 -5.44 -12.41
CA LEU A 113 6.08 -6.56 -12.87
C LEU A 113 6.16 -6.64 -14.40
N GLU A 114 5.02 -6.52 -15.08
CA GLU A 114 4.96 -6.52 -16.54
C GLU A 114 5.68 -5.32 -17.17
N SER A 115 5.73 -4.19 -16.45
CA SER A 115 6.33 -2.93 -16.90
C SER A 115 7.77 -2.73 -16.42
N GLU A 116 8.34 -3.69 -15.70
CA GLU A 116 9.70 -3.66 -15.13
C GLU A 116 9.93 -2.44 -14.20
N VAL A 117 8.91 -2.12 -13.36
CA VAL A 117 8.96 -1.06 -12.35
C VAL A 117 8.56 -1.56 -10.95
N GLU A 118 8.44 -2.87 -10.75
CA GLU A 118 8.04 -3.49 -9.48
C GLU A 118 8.95 -3.14 -8.31
N GLU A 119 10.20 -2.83 -8.58
CA GLU A 119 11.19 -2.46 -7.55
C GLU A 119 10.81 -1.19 -6.76
N PHE A 120 9.88 -0.38 -7.26
CA PHE A 120 9.38 0.81 -6.58
C PHE A 120 8.22 0.56 -5.61
N PHE A 121 7.66 -0.65 -5.61
CA PHE A 121 6.48 -1.00 -4.86
C PHE A 121 6.78 -2.08 -3.82
N ALA A 122 6.19 -2.00 -2.62
CA ALA A 122 6.11 -3.14 -1.75
C ALA A 122 5.21 -4.19 -2.41
N SER A 123 5.68 -5.43 -2.56
CA SER A 123 4.86 -6.46 -3.20
C SER A 123 3.55 -6.66 -2.46
N THR A 124 2.44 -6.79 -3.17
CA THR A 124 1.15 -7.17 -2.59
C THR A 124 0.58 -8.31 -3.41
N GLU A 125 0.32 -9.45 -2.76
CA GLU A 125 -0.17 -10.68 -3.38
C GLU A 125 -1.40 -11.20 -2.64
N PHE A 126 -2.38 -11.75 -3.37
CA PHE A 126 -3.49 -12.47 -2.76
C PHE A 126 -2.99 -13.72 -2.03
N LEU A 127 -3.35 -13.86 -0.76
CA LEU A 127 -2.98 -14.99 0.08
C LEU A 127 -4.06 -16.08 0.08
N CYS A 128 -5.26 -15.74 0.55
CA CYS A 128 -6.41 -16.66 0.69
C CYS A 128 -7.69 -15.85 0.94
N CYS A 129 -8.83 -16.58 1.04
CA CYS A 129 -10.10 -16.05 1.49
C CYS A 129 -10.56 -16.88 2.71
N ILE A 130 -11.00 -16.23 3.78
CA ILE A 130 -11.43 -16.85 5.04
C ILE A 130 -12.74 -16.18 5.45
N ASN A 131 -13.83 -16.95 5.60
CA ASN A 131 -15.16 -16.42 5.93
C ASN A 131 -15.58 -15.26 5.02
N ASP A 132 -15.34 -15.40 3.72
CA ASP A 132 -15.55 -14.38 2.68
C ASP A 132 -14.67 -13.12 2.81
N ILE A 133 -13.74 -13.08 3.78
CA ILE A 133 -12.76 -12.01 3.94
C ILE A 133 -11.54 -12.31 3.05
N PRO A 134 -11.24 -11.49 2.04
CA PRO A 134 -10.03 -11.63 1.24
C PRO A 134 -8.82 -11.16 2.05
N VAL A 135 -7.76 -11.94 2.02
CA VAL A 135 -6.52 -11.70 2.77
C VAL A 135 -5.36 -11.57 1.78
N TYR A 136 -4.58 -10.53 1.94
CA TYR A 136 -3.41 -10.24 1.13
C TYR A 136 -2.15 -10.21 2.00
N VAL A 137 -1.02 -10.46 1.38
CA VAL A 137 0.30 -10.36 2.01
C VAL A 137 1.12 -9.34 1.25
N SER A 138 1.82 -8.50 2.00
CA SER A 138 2.72 -7.49 1.44
C SER A 138 4.09 -7.58 2.11
N GLU A 139 5.15 -7.18 1.40
CA GLU A 139 6.47 -6.99 2.01
C GLU A 139 6.40 -5.98 3.15
N LYS A 140 7.01 -6.34 4.29
CA LYS A 140 7.15 -5.42 5.43
C LYS A 140 8.25 -4.42 5.14
N MET A 141 7.91 -3.14 5.21
CA MET A 141 8.83 -2.03 5.04
C MET A 141 9.02 -1.28 6.35
N ASP A 142 10.16 -0.64 6.51
CA ASP A 142 10.39 0.30 7.61
C ASP A 142 9.73 1.65 7.27
N HIS A 143 8.58 1.91 7.89
CA HIS A 143 7.82 3.15 7.76
C HIS A 143 8.19 4.20 8.83
N THR A 144 9.06 3.85 9.78
CA THR A 144 9.46 4.75 10.87
C THR A 144 10.47 5.80 10.42
N ARG A 145 11.17 5.54 9.31
CA ARG A 145 12.12 6.49 8.75
C ARG A 145 11.39 7.54 7.90
N ASN A 146 11.65 8.79 8.21
CA ASN A 146 11.20 9.89 7.37
C ASN A 146 12.21 10.07 6.22
N TYR A 147 11.73 10.17 4.97
CA TYR A 147 12.60 10.49 3.82
C TYR A 147 13.32 11.85 3.95
N ASN A 148 12.89 12.70 4.90
CA ASN A 148 13.61 13.92 5.27
C ASN A 148 14.88 13.66 6.09
N ASP A 149 15.10 12.47 6.64
CA ASP A 149 16.26 12.15 7.47
C ASP A 149 17.56 11.99 6.66
N TYR A 150 17.45 11.92 5.35
CA TYR A 150 18.62 11.80 4.44
C TYR A 150 19.21 13.16 4.00
N SER A 151 18.67 14.29 4.46
CA SER A 151 18.98 15.62 3.93
C SER A 151 20.30 16.25 4.42
N ASN A 152 21.23 15.50 5.03
CA ASN A 152 22.38 16.10 5.71
C ASN A 152 23.78 15.73 5.20
N GLU A 153 23.94 15.10 4.02
CA GLU A 153 25.27 14.75 3.51
C GLU A 153 25.64 15.45 2.18
N THR A 154 26.91 15.81 2.03
CA THR A 154 27.42 16.76 1.04
C THR A 154 27.44 16.32 -0.44
N GLU A 155 27.06 15.10 -0.77
CA GLU A 155 26.86 14.65 -2.17
C GLU A 155 25.51 15.10 -2.75
N GLU A 156 24.70 15.73 -1.95
CA GLU A 156 23.28 16.01 -2.11
C GLU A 156 22.96 17.16 -3.05
N GLU A 157 23.84 18.15 -3.17
CA GLU A 157 23.51 19.36 -3.93
C GLU A 157 23.27 19.09 -5.42
N GLU A 158 23.92 18.08 -5.98
CA GLU A 158 23.72 17.71 -7.39
C GLU A 158 22.43 16.88 -7.57
N THR A 159 22.19 15.87 -6.72
CA THR A 159 20.97 15.04 -6.77
C THR A 159 19.73 15.89 -6.48
N TRP A 160 19.81 16.79 -5.51
CA TRP A 160 18.75 17.75 -5.22
C TRP A 160 18.43 18.66 -6.42
N ARG A 161 19.45 19.20 -7.10
CA ARG A 161 19.22 20.01 -8.31
C ARG A 161 18.54 19.21 -9.39
N ARG A 162 18.97 17.96 -9.62
CA ARG A 162 18.33 17.05 -10.57
C ARG A 162 16.88 16.81 -10.21
N ALA A 163 16.58 16.53 -8.93
CA ALA A 163 15.20 16.33 -8.46
C ALA A 163 14.33 17.58 -8.67
N VAL A 164 14.87 18.78 -8.40
CA VAL A 164 14.17 20.05 -8.66
C VAL A 164 13.86 20.24 -10.15
N ASP A 165 14.81 19.94 -11.02
CA ASP A 165 14.61 20.08 -12.47
C ASP A 165 13.66 19.01 -12.99
N PHE A 166 13.77 17.78 -12.49
CA PHE A 166 12.87 16.67 -12.81
C PHE A 166 11.41 16.99 -12.47
N VAL A 167 11.13 17.51 -11.26
CA VAL A 167 9.77 17.94 -10.85
C VAL A 167 9.23 19.05 -11.74
N LYS A 168 10.08 19.97 -12.20
CA LYS A 168 9.67 21.02 -13.14
C LYS A 168 9.29 20.48 -14.52
N GLU A 169 10.00 19.46 -14.98
CA GLU A 169 9.78 18.82 -16.29
C GLU A 169 8.53 17.93 -16.26
N HIS A 170 8.29 17.23 -15.13
CA HIS A 170 7.19 16.28 -14.94
C HIS A 170 6.08 16.86 -14.05
N LYS A 171 5.55 18.01 -14.41
CA LYS A 171 4.55 18.78 -13.62
C LYS A 171 3.23 18.04 -13.32
N GLY A 172 2.99 16.87 -13.90
CA GLY A 172 1.80 16.06 -13.66
C GLY A 172 1.99 15.02 -12.54
N ALA A 173 3.22 14.80 -12.09
CA ALA A 173 3.50 13.84 -11.04
C ALA A 173 3.27 14.49 -9.66
N SER A 174 2.46 13.87 -8.83
CA SER A 174 2.12 14.37 -7.47
C SER A 174 3.25 14.15 -6.45
N PHE A 175 4.49 13.95 -6.90
CA PHE A 175 5.65 13.77 -6.03
C PHE A 175 6.25 15.09 -5.55
N SER A 176 6.65 15.11 -4.28
CA SER A 176 7.49 16.19 -3.77
C SER A 176 8.94 16.07 -4.28
N THR A 177 9.68 17.18 -4.27
CA THR A 177 11.11 17.16 -4.64
C THR A 177 11.93 16.19 -3.78
N THR A 178 11.60 16.07 -2.49
CA THR A 178 12.29 15.17 -1.56
C THR A 178 12.04 13.70 -1.92
N GLN A 179 10.83 13.34 -2.34
CA GLN A 179 10.51 12.00 -2.82
C GLN A 179 11.26 11.67 -4.10
N ILE A 180 11.27 12.57 -5.07
CA ILE A 180 12.04 12.42 -6.32
C ILE A 180 13.54 12.30 -6.04
N GLU A 181 14.09 13.09 -5.12
CA GLU A 181 15.49 12.97 -4.73
C GLU A 181 15.81 11.58 -4.16
N ALA A 182 14.98 11.09 -3.23
CA ALA A 182 15.16 9.77 -2.64
C ALA A 182 15.05 8.64 -3.70
N LEU A 183 14.11 8.78 -4.63
CA LEU A 183 13.93 7.84 -5.74
C LEU A 183 15.13 7.87 -6.70
N ILE A 184 15.59 9.05 -7.13
CA ILE A 184 16.76 9.19 -8.03
C ILE A 184 18.00 8.59 -7.36
N ARG A 185 18.20 8.84 -6.07
CA ARG A 185 19.31 8.30 -5.29
C ARG A 185 19.28 6.77 -5.23
N GLY A 186 18.11 6.19 -4.99
CA GLY A 186 17.93 4.75 -4.85
C GLY A 186 17.96 3.97 -6.17
N TYR A 187 17.47 4.57 -7.25
CA TYR A 187 17.17 3.84 -8.49
C TYR A 187 17.77 4.44 -9.76
N GLY A 188 18.14 5.72 -9.72
CA GLY A 188 18.60 6.48 -10.88
C GLY A 188 17.44 7.10 -11.67
N GLU A 189 17.75 8.20 -12.36
CA GLU A 189 16.78 9.07 -13.05
C GLU A 189 15.96 8.35 -14.12
N GLU A 190 16.60 7.57 -14.99
CA GLU A 190 15.94 6.80 -16.06
C GLU A 190 14.84 5.86 -15.56
N LYS A 191 15.08 5.21 -14.40
CA LYS A 191 14.08 4.33 -13.80
C LYS A 191 12.93 5.12 -13.18
N VAL A 192 13.24 6.27 -12.57
CA VAL A 192 12.21 7.16 -12.01
C VAL A 192 11.31 7.74 -13.10
N GLU A 193 11.85 8.07 -14.29
CA GLU A 193 11.03 8.45 -15.45
C GLU A 193 10.03 7.34 -15.81
N ARG A 194 10.47 6.09 -15.87
CA ARG A 194 9.57 4.94 -16.15
C ARG A 194 8.50 4.77 -15.07
N LEU A 195 8.85 4.97 -13.80
CA LEU A 195 7.87 4.96 -12.72
C LEU A 195 6.81 6.05 -12.92
N ILE A 196 7.24 7.28 -13.23
CA ILE A 196 6.32 8.41 -13.43
C ILE A 196 5.37 8.14 -14.61
N ASP A 197 5.87 7.62 -15.71
CA ASP A 197 5.04 7.24 -16.85
C ASP A 197 4.03 6.15 -16.46
N PHE A 198 4.47 5.13 -15.72
CA PHE A 198 3.63 4.06 -15.25
C PHE A 198 2.48 4.55 -14.35
N ILE A 199 2.79 5.30 -13.28
CA ILE A 199 1.78 5.81 -12.36
C ILE A 199 0.84 6.81 -13.01
N SER A 200 1.35 7.66 -13.92
CA SER A 200 0.54 8.63 -14.65
C SER A 200 -0.48 7.95 -15.56
N ASN A 201 -0.07 6.87 -16.23
CA ASN A 201 -0.96 6.07 -17.09
C ASN A 201 -2.06 5.37 -16.27
N LEU A 202 -1.80 5.01 -15.03
CA LEU A 202 -2.79 4.38 -14.14
C LEU A 202 -3.60 5.40 -13.33
N GLY A 203 -3.20 6.67 -13.31
CA GLY A 203 -3.86 7.70 -12.51
C GLY A 203 -3.61 7.59 -11.01
N ILE A 204 -2.52 6.93 -10.59
CA ILE A 204 -2.15 6.84 -9.17
C ILE A 204 -1.64 8.20 -8.73
N SER A 205 -2.18 8.76 -7.63
CA SER A 205 -1.87 10.12 -7.20
C SER A 205 -1.70 10.30 -5.69
N ASP A 206 -2.00 9.29 -4.88
CA ASP A 206 -1.92 9.39 -3.42
C ASP A 206 -0.51 9.06 -2.90
N PHE A 207 0.38 10.06 -2.93
CA PHE A 207 1.79 9.91 -2.56
C PHE A 207 2.15 10.64 -1.27
N HIS A 208 1.22 10.72 -0.30
CA HIS A 208 1.55 11.32 1.00
C HIS A 208 2.59 10.49 1.77
N SER A 209 3.17 11.09 2.81
CA SER A 209 4.31 10.50 3.55
C SER A 209 4.02 9.13 4.17
N GLY A 210 2.76 8.84 4.53
CA GLY A 210 2.35 7.55 5.09
C GLY A 210 2.34 6.40 4.09
N ASN A 211 2.37 6.69 2.77
CA ASN A 211 2.33 5.68 1.72
C ASN A 211 3.73 5.23 1.26
N TRP A 212 4.77 5.54 2.04
CA TRP A 212 6.15 5.20 1.74
C TRP A 212 6.81 4.47 2.89
N GLY A 213 7.73 3.57 2.55
CA GLY A 213 8.60 2.89 3.50
C GLY A 213 9.96 2.60 2.87
N TYR A 214 10.86 2.03 3.67
CA TYR A 214 12.19 1.65 3.23
C TYR A 214 12.35 0.14 3.25
N ASP A 215 12.90 -0.42 2.18
CA ASP A 215 13.28 -1.83 2.14
C ASP A 215 14.57 -2.11 2.96
N LYS A 216 14.98 -3.37 3.01
CA LYS A 216 16.18 -3.82 3.72
C LYS A 216 17.48 -3.19 3.18
N ASP A 217 17.46 -2.76 1.93
CA ASP A 217 18.58 -2.08 1.26
C ASP A 217 18.51 -0.55 1.43
N SER A 218 17.60 -0.06 2.28
CA SER A 218 17.34 1.37 2.52
C SER A 218 16.88 2.13 1.26
N ARG A 219 16.22 1.46 0.33
CA ARG A 219 15.58 2.09 -0.82
C ARG A 219 14.13 2.40 -0.49
N ILE A 220 13.68 3.58 -0.88
CA ILE A 220 12.30 4.02 -0.71
C ILE A 220 11.36 3.23 -1.63
N ARG A 221 10.22 2.76 -1.09
CA ARG A 221 9.19 2.06 -1.84
C ARG A 221 7.78 2.54 -1.48
N LEU A 222 6.85 2.42 -2.42
CA LEU A 222 5.43 2.66 -2.21
C LEU A 222 4.79 1.50 -1.44
N LEU A 223 4.06 1.82 -0.38
CA LEU A 223 3.35 0.87 0.49
C LEU A 223 1.86 0.79 0.15
N ASP A 224 1.26 1.95 -0.17
CA ASP A 224 -0.13 2.11 -0.53
C ASP A 224 -0.20 2.79 -1.89
N TYR A 225 -0.69 2.07 -2.87
CA TYR A 225 -0.72 2.50 -4.26
C TYR A 225 -2.00 2.06 -5.00
N SER A 226 -3.08 1.83 -4.23
CA SER A 226 -4.39 1.52 -4.79
C SER A 226 -5.05 2.72 -5.51
N GLY A 227 -4.46 3.89 -5.37
CA GLY A 227 -4.75 5.08 -6.16
C GLY A 227 -6.02 5.82 -5.75
N TYR A 228 -5.85 7.07 -5.36
CA TYR A 228 -6.95 8.02 -5.26
C TYR A 228 -6.76 9.08 -6.32
N SER A 229 -7.75 9.32 -7.16
CA SER A 229 -7.88 10.59 -7.84
C SER A 229 -8.84 11.46 -7.01
N SER A 230 -8.29 12.47 -6.34
CA SER A 230 -9.11 13.54 -5.75
C SER A 230 -9.77 14.38 -6.84
#